data_22621dcfb62f3d81d4d8df0f7bfedc28
#
_entry.id   22621dcfb62f3d81d4d8df0f7bfedc28
#
_cell.length_a   1.000
_cell.length_b   1.000
_cell.length_c   1.000
_cell.angle_alpha   90.00
_cell.angle_beta   90.00
_cell.angle_gamma   90.00
#
_symmetry.space_group_name_H-M   'P 1'
#
loop_
_entity.id
_entity.type
_entity.pdbx_description
1 polymer ?
#
loop_
_entity_poly.entity_id
_entity_poly.type
_entity_poly.pdbx_seq_one_letter_code
_entity_poly.pdbx_strand_id
1 'polypeptide(L)'
;MAGRIHPSAVIDKRAELDTSVEVGPGAVIGPDVKIGAGSVIGPCAMIERNTTIGERNRIWQFAAIGAEPQDLKFKGEPSVVEIGDDNMIREFATIHRGTEGGGMKTKVGSHTLVMTYAHVAHDCIIGDHVILAACTGLAGHCVIEEYAICEGQVGVHQFSRIGTHAIVAAGAKVAQDVPPYSMVAGTERARLAGVNEVGLQRRGFKPETIAALKSAIRTLFFSKMLRDDAVKQVLGEYGTVAEVVRLVDFINNSKRGVVGRERE
;
A
#
# COMPACT_ATOMS: atom_id res chain seq x y z
N MET A 1 24.84 -9.61 18.98
CA MET A 1 24.25 -10.80 19.65
C MET A 1 23.75 -11.70 18.53
N ALA A 2 24.09 -12.99 18.57
CA ALA A 2 23.57 -13.96 17.61
C ALA A 2 22.03 -13.97 17.67
N GLY A 3 21.37 -14.01 16.53
CA GLY A 3 19.90 -14.07 16.44
C GLY A 3 19.34 -15.20 17.29
N ARG A 4 18.21 -14.96 17.93
CA ARG A 4 17.55 -15.98 18.76
C ARG A 4 16.50 -16.70 17.94
N ILE A 5 16.87 -17.84 17.41
CA ILE A 5 15.92 -18.76 16.78
C ILE A 5 15.36 -19.68 17.86
N HIS A 6 14.05 -19.62 18.07
CA HIS A 6 13.41 -20.50 19.05
C HIS A 6 13.48 -21.96 18.59
N PRO A 7 13.76 -22.91 19.48
CA PRO A 7 13.93 -24.33 19.10
C PRO A 7 12.71 -24.98 18.43
N SER A 8 11.50 -24.43 18.63
CA SER A 8 10.28 -24.92 17.98
C SER A 8 9.97 -24.23 16.66
N ALA A 9 10.82 -23.30 16.20
CA ALA A 9 10.66 -22.73 14.86
C ALA A 9 11.04 -23.78 13.80
N VAL A 10 10.31 -23.78 12.69
CA VAL A 10 10.57 -24.65 11.54
C VAL A 10 11.12 -23.81 10.41
N ILE A 11 12.38 -24.00 10.07
CA ILE A 11 13.06 -23.22 9.02
C ILE A 11 13.56 -24.17 7.93
N ASP A 12 13.14 -23.93 6.70
CA ASP A 12 13.63 -24.71 5.55
C ASP A 12 15.13 -24.47 5.37
N LYS A 13 15.85 -25.52 4.98
CA LYS A 13 17.31 -25.50 4.77
C LYS A 13 17.77 -24.54 3.65
N ARG A 14 16.86 -24.13 2.77
CA ARG A 14 17.12 -23.17 1.68
C ARG A 14 16.79 -21.72 2.08
N ALA A 15 16.29 -21.51 3.30
CA ALA A 15 16.09 -20.17 3.80
C ALA A 15 17.43 -19.52 4.18
N GLU A 16 17.60 -18.27 3.83
CA GLU A 16 18.78 -17.45 4.12
C GLU A 16 18.39 -16.35 5.13
N LEU A 17 18.82 -16.49 6.37
CA LEU A 17 18.57 -15.52 7.43
C LEU A 17 19.88 -14.86 7.84
N ASP A 18 19.88 -13.52 7.98
CA ASP A 18 20.99 -12.84 8.61
C ASP A 18 21.17 -13.33 10.06
N THR A 19 22.40 -13.36 10.55
CA THR A 19 22.74 -13.86 11.88
C THR A 19 22.09 -13.10 13.04
N SER A 20 21.59 -11.88 12.80
CA SER A 20 20.91 -11.04 13.77
C SER A 20 19.38 -11.20 13.79
N VAL A 21 18.81 -12.02 12.89
CA VAL A 21 17.37 -12.28 12.83
C VAL A 21 16.88 -13.01 14.06
N GLU A 22 15.77 -12.57 14.62
CA GLU A 22 15.10 -13.27 15.73
C GLU A 22 13.86 -13.99 15.20
N VAL A 23 13.67 -15.25 15.62
CA VAL A 23 12.52 -16.07 15.20
C VAL A 23 11.84 -16.66 16.42
N GLY A 24 10.57 -16.34 16.59
CA GLY A 24 9.74 -16.76 17.72
C GLY A 24 9.28 -18.22 17.66
N PRO A 25 8.68 -18.72 18.76
CA PRO A 25 8.21 -20.09 18.85
C PRO A 25 7.14 -20.42 17.82
N GLY A 26 7.22 -21.60 17.21
CA GLY A 26 6.25 -22.10 16.25
C GLY A 26 6.20 -21.33 14.92
N ALA A 27 7.09 -20.36 14.69
CA ALA A 27 7.19 -19.70 13.39
C ALA A 27 7.65 -20.68 12.32
N VAL A 28 7.13 -20.54 11.11
CA VAL A 28 7.48 -21.36 9.95
C VAL A 28 8.08 -20.48 8.86
N ILE A 29 9.29 -20.81 8.42
CA ILE A 29 9.99 -20.11 7.34
C ILE A 29 10.26 -21.13 6.22
N GLY A 30 9.63 -20.88 5.08
CA GLY A 30 9.64 -21.79 3.93
C GLY A 30 10.90 -21.68 3.07
N PRO A 31 10.96 -22.47 2.00
CA PRO A 31 12.10 -22.48 1.09
C PRO A 31 12.25 -21.18 0.29
N ASP A 32 13.49 -20.84 -0.03
CA ASP A 32 13.85 -19.68 -0.86
C ASP A 32 13.37 -18.33 -0.23
N VAL A 33 13.27 -18.30 1.12
CA VAL A 33 13.01 -17.09 1.90
C VAL A 33 14.33 -16.44 2.27
N LYS A 34 14.41 -15.11 2.13
CA LYS A 34 15.55 -14.30 2.56
C LYS A 34 15.10 -13.26 3.57
N ILE A 35 15.79 -13.13 4.71
CA ILE A 35 15.46 -12.17 5.77
C ILE A 35 16.69 -11.39 6.17
N GLY A 36 16.61 -10.06 6.02
CA GLY A 36 17.68 -9.12 6.32
C GLY A 36 17.87 -8.84 7.80
N ALA A 37 19.01 -8.19 8.10
CA ALA A 37 19.52 -7.95 9.44
C ALA A 37 18.54 -7.27 10.37
N GLY A 38 18.54 -7.65 11.66
CA GLY A 38 17.75 -7.03 12.72
C GLY A 38 16.24 -7.24 12.61
N SER A 39 15.78 -8.07 11.69
CA SER A 39 14.36 -8.39 11.56
C SER A 39 13.91 -9.39 12.64
N VAL A 40 12.65 -9.23 13.07
CA VAL A 40 12.05 -10.06 14.14
C VAL A 40 10.79 -10.73 13.60
N ILE A 41 10.76 -12.05 13.62
CA ILE A 41 9.62 -12.88 13.21
C ILE A 41 8.94 -13.40 14.47
N GLY A 42 7.70 -12.96 14.67
CA GLY A 42 6.89 -13.28 15.85
C GLY A 42 6.45 -14.76 15.93
N PRO A 43 5.89 -15.15 17.09
CA PRO A 43 5.42 -16.52 17.31
C PRO A 43 4.36 -16.93 16.27
N CYS A 44 4.47 -18.18 15.78
CA CYS A 44 3.51 -18.74 14.82
C CYS A 44 3.29 -17.89 13.55
N ALA A 45 4.18 -16.96 13.23
CA ALA A 45 4.16 -16.28 11.93
C ALA A 45 4.61 -17.26 10.84
N MET A 46 4.01 -17.13 9.65
CA MET A 46 4.33 -17.96 8.49
C MET A 46 4.92 -17.10 7.39
N ILE A 47 6.15 -17.40 7.01
CA ILE A 47 6.81 -16.81 5.84
C ILE A 47 6.96 -17.93 4.82
N GLU A 48 6.12 -17.89 3.79
CA GLU A 48 6.15 -18.94 2.77
C GLU A 48 7.27 -18.71 1.74
N ARG A 49 7.37 -19.61 0.77
CA ARG A 49 8.43 -19.60 -0.25
C ARG A 49 8.55 -18.30 -1.04
N ASN A 50 9.73 -18.11 -1.66
CA ASN A 50 9.99 -17.04 -2.62
C ASN A 50 9.72 -15.64 -2.05
N THR A 51 10.04 -15.43 -0.78
CA THR A 51 9.80 -14.17 -0.07
C THR A 51 11.12 -13.54 0.34
N THR A 52 11.35 -12.30 -0.05
CA THR A 52 12.49 -11.52 0.42
C THR A 52 12.00 -10.41 1.34
N ILE A 53 12.58 -10.36 2.54
CA ILE A 53 12.29 -9.36 3.56
C ILE A 53 13.59 -8.64 3.86
N GLY A 54 13.57 -7.31 3.78
CA GLY A 54 14.71 -6.45 4.10
C GLY A 54 15.09 -6.44 5.57
N GLU A 55 15.70 -5.35 6.00
CA GLU A 55 16.26 -5.21 7.33
C GLU A 55 15.27 -4.60 8.34
N ARG A 56 15.47 -4.86 9.64
CA ARG A 56 14.75 -4.24 10.78
C ARG A 56 13.23 -4.33 10.72
N ASN A 57 12.71 -5.31 9.97
CA ASN A 57 11.28 -5.58 9.91
C ASN A 57 10.79 -6.23 11.21
N ARG A 58 9.59 -5.88 11.63
CA ARG A 58 8.90 -6.52 12.74
C ARG A 58 7.62 -7.17 12.22
N ILE A 59 7.57 -8.49 12.29
CA ILE A 59 6.44 -9.29 11.85
C ILE A 59 5.84 -9.95 13.10
N TRP A 60 4.58 -9.65 13.36
CA TRP A 60 3.90 -10.15 14.56
C TRP A 60 3.35 -11.57 14.36
N GLN A 61 2.89 -12.14 15.45
CA GLN A 61 2.34 -13.48 15.51
C GLN A 61 1.17 -13.67 14.51
N PHE A 62 1.10 -14.86 13.93
CA PHE A 62 0.06 -15.28 12.99
C PHE A 62 -0.03 -14.46 11.69
N ALA A 63 0.91 -13.59 11.39
CA ALA A 63 1.01 -13.01 10.06
C ALA A 63 1.39 -14.08 9.05
N ALA A 64 0.79 -14.04 7.85
CA ALA A 64 1.08 -14.97 6.76
C ALA A 64 1.58 -14.21 5.52
N ILE A 65 2.83 -14.41 5.17
CA ILE A 65 3.52 -13.69 4.09
C ILE A 65 4.02 -14.67 3.05
N GLY A 66 3.83 -14.37 1.78
CA GLY A 66 4.28 -15.21 0.67
C GLY A 66 3.34 -16.37 0.34
N ALA A 67 2.12 -16.39 0.89
CA ALA A 67 1.10 -17.38 0.55
C ALA A 67 0.71 -17.35 -0.92
N GLU A 68 0.14 -18.46 -1.40
CA GLU A 68 -0.35 -18.56 -2.77
C GLU A 68 -1.42 -17.53 -3.07
N PRO A 69 -1.42 -16.96 -4.29
CA PRO A 69 -2.47 -16.04 -4.72
C PRO A 69 -3.87 -16.67 -4.61
N GLN A 70 -4.82 -15.89 -4.13
CA GLN A 70 -6.24 -16.26 -4.18
C GLN A 70 -6.82 -15.94 -5.57
N ASP A 71 -6.17 -16.45 -6.61
CA ASP A 71 -6.59 -16.32 -8.00
C ASP A 71 -6.76 -17.72 -8.61
N LEU A 72 -7.96 -18.03 -9.10
CA LEU A 72 -8.28 -19.31 -9.72
C LEU A 72 -7.44 -19.60 -10.98
N LYS A 73 -6.77 -18.61 -11.54
CA LYS A 73 -5.86 -18.76 -12.68
C LYS A 73 -4.44 -19.13 -12.28
N PHE A 74 -4.10 -19.04 -10.99
CA PHE A 74 -2.77 -19.39 -10.50
C PHE A 74 -2.50 -20.88 -10.69
N LYS A 75 -1.34 -21.23 -11.27
CA LYS A 75 -0.96 -22.60 -11.63
C LYS A 75 0.31 -23.07 -10.91
N GLY A 76 0.73 -22.36 -9.85
CA GLY A 76 1.93 -22.70 -9.11
C GLY A 76 3.21 -21.99 -9.62
N GLU A 77 3.07 -20.87 -10.35
CA GLU A 77 4.18 -20.08 -10.87
C GLU A 77 5.13 -19.64 -9.76
N PRO A 78 6.44 -19.56 -10.04
CA PRO A 78 7.46 -19.18 -9.05
C PRO A 78 7.46 -17.67 -8.77
N SER A 79 6.29 -17.11 -8.53
CA SER A 79 6.12 -15.71 -8.18
C SER A 79 6.65 -15.37 -6.80
N VAL A 80 6.88 -14.10 -6.53
CA VAL A 80 7.61 -13.63 -5.35
C VAL A 80 6.84 -12.59 -4.54
N VAL A 81 7.27 -12.42 -3.28
CA VAL A 81 6.99 -11.25 -2.45
C VAL A 81 8.32 -10.56 -2.13
N GLU A 82 8.36 -9.25 -2.30
CA GLU A 82 9.48 -8.41 -1.86
C GLU A 82 8.99 -7.39 -0.84
N ILE A 83 9.64 -7.34 0.33
CA ILE A 83 9.34 -6.40 1.42
C ILE A 83 10.62 -5.62 1.71
N GLY A 84 10.53 -4.29 1.73
CA GLY A 84 11.63 -3.40 2.08
C GLY A 84 12.00 -3.44 3.56
N ASP A 85 12.53 -2.34 4.06
CA ASP A 85 13.10 -2.23 5.39
C ASP A 85 12.13 -1.54 6.38
N ASP A 86 12.38 -1.73 7.69
CA ASP A 86 11.73 -0.98 8.78
C ASP A 86 10.20 -1.08 8.78
N ASN A 87 9.63 -2.16 8.27
CA ASN A 87 8.19 -2.35 8.25
C ASN A 87 7.66 -2.97 9.54
N MET A 88 6.42 -2.63 9.86
CA MET A 88 5.64 -3.25 10.93
C MET A 88 4.45 -4.00 10.33
N ILE A 89 4.51 -5.34 10.35
CA ILE A 89 3.44 -6.21 9.83
C ILE A 89 2.79 -6.89 11.03
N ARG A 90 1.58 -6.46 11.33
CA ARG A 90 0.87 -6.85 12.54
C ARG A 90 0.20 -8.22 12.40
N GLU A 91 -0.30 -8.69 13.51
CA GLU A 91 -0.92 -9.99 13.70
C GLU A 91 -2.06 -10.25 12.70
N PHE A 92 -2.11 -11.46 12.17
CA PHE A 92 -3.09 -11.93 11.19
C PHE A 92 -3.11 -11.14 9.85
N ALA A 93 -2.13 -10.28 9.61
CA ALA A 93 -2.00 -9.65 8.30
C ALA A 93 -1.57 -10.70 7.25
N THR A 94 -2.04 -10.55 6.02
CA THR A 94 -1.72 -11.48 4.92
C THR A 94 -1.17 -10.74 3.72
N ILE A 95 -0.08 -11.27 3.12
CA ILE A 95 0.55 -10.71 1.91
C ILE A 95 0.82 -11.87 0.96
N HIS A 96 0.13 -11.90 -0.18
CA HIS A 96 0.22 -12.98 -1.14
C HIS A 96 1.24 -12.70 -2.24
N ARG A 97 1.82 -13.76 -2.83
CA ARG A 97 2.73 -13.67 -3.98
C ARG A 97 2.03 -13.10 -5.22
N GLY A 98 2.82 -12.71 -6.21
CA GLY A 98 2.29 -12.29 -7.52
C GLY A 98 1.77 -13.43 -8.37
N THR A 99 1.26 -13.08 -9.56
CA THR A 99 0.79 -14.01 -10.59
C THR A 99 1.48 -13.73 -11.93
N GLU A 100 1.42 -14.65 -12.87
CA GLU A 100 1.94 -14.45 -14.23
C GLU A 100 1.31 -13.21 -14.90
N GLY A 101 -0.01 -13.04 -14.72
CA GLY A 101 -0.76 -11.91 -15.28
C GLY A 101 -0.42 -10.54 -14.67
N GLY A 102 0.26 -10.49 -13.52
CA GLY A 102 0.60 -9.26 -12.79
C GLY A 102 2.09 -8.94 -12.71
N GLY A 103 2.93 -9.70 -13.41
CA GLY A 103 4.38 -9.48 -13.41
C GLY A 103 5.11 -10.27 -12.34
N MET A 104 4.52 -11.33 -11.82
CA MET A 104 5.13 -12.33 -10.93
C MET A 104 5.52 -11.80 -9.55
N LYS A 105 5.04 -10.61 -9.13
CA LYS A 105 5.55 -9.96 -7.94
C LYS A 105 4.50 -9.17 -7.18
N THR A 106 4.46 -9.36 -5.86
CA THR A 106 3.86 -8.41 -4.91
C THR A 106 4.98 -7.68 -4.18
N LYS A 107 4.91 -6.36 -4.08
CA LYS A 107 5.93 -5.53 -3.46
C LYS A 107 5.36 -4.68 -2.33
N VAL A 108 6.06 -4.64 -1.20
CA VAL A 108 5.84 -3.70 -0.09
C VAL A 108 7.12 -2.89 0.09
N GLY A 109 7.01 -1.58 0.09
CA GLY A 109 8.12 -0.64 0.32
C GLY A 109 8.68 -0.70 1.73
N SER A 110 9.30 0.38 2.14
CA SER A 110 9.92 0.51 3.47
C SER A 110 9.10 1.41 4.39
N HIS A 111 9.31 1.30 5.71
CA HIS A 111 8.64 2.11 6.74
C HIS A 111 7.11 2.02 6.71
N THR A 112 6.55 0.90 6.24
CA THR A 112 5.10 0.71 6.16
C THR A 112 4.54 0.15 7.46
N LEU A 113 3.27 0.44 7.71
CA LEU A 113 2.50 -0.17 8.78
C LEU A 113 1.33 -0.95 8.17
N VAL A 114 1.39 -2.27 8.25
CA VAL A 114 0.31 -3.18 7.86
C VAL A 114 -0.34 -3.68 9.14
N MET A 115 -1.50 -3.13 9.48
CA MET A 115 -2.16 -3.43 10.76
C MET A 115 -2.88 -4.79 10.73
N THR A 116 -3.42 -5.15 11.88
CA THR A 116 -4.06 -6.44 12.11
C THR A 116 -5.17 -6.73 11.10
N TYR A 117 -5.23 -7.97 10.61
CA TYR A 117 -6.17 -8.44 9.59
C TYR A 117 -6.15 -7.67 8.26
N ALA A 118 -5.16 -6.81 7.99
CA ALA A 118 -5.02 -6.21 6.68
C ALA A 118 -4.59 -7.28 5.65
N HIS A 119 -5.13 -7.17 4.44
CA HIS A 119 -4.87 -8.09 3.34
C HIS A 119 -4.25 -7.37 2.14
N VAL A 120 -3.11 -7.83 1.69
CA VAL A 120 -2.45 -7.42 0.45
C VAL A 120 -2.51 -8.60 -0.51
N ALA A 121 -3.41 -8.53 -1.50
CA ALA A 121 -3.52 -9.56 -2.52
C ALA A 121 -2.33 -9.54 -3.49
N HIS A 122 -2.34 -10.50 -4.40
CA HIS A 122 -1.32 -10.70 -5.43
C HIS A 122 -1.10 -9.46 -6.30
N ASP A 123 0.12 -9.27 -6.76
CA ASP A 123 0.52 -8.22 -7.72
C ASP A 123 0.30 -6.78 -7.23
N CYS A 124 0.06 -6.58 -5.93
CA CYS A 124 0.01 -5.25 -5.35
C CYS A 124 1.39 -4.63 -5.24
N ILE A 125 1.47 -3.32 -5.48
CA ILE A 125 2.67 -2.50 -5.29
C ILE A 125 2.37 -1.45 -4.23
N ILE A 126 3.00 -1.59 -3.08
CA ILE A 126 2.85 -0.68 -1.94
C ILE A 126 4.12 0.16 -1.83
N GLY A 127 3.98 1.47 -1.84
CA GLY A 127 5.09 2.43 -1.67
C GLY A 127 5.59 2.53 -0.24
N ASP A 128 6.57 3.39 -0.04
CA ASP A 128 7.14 3.64 1.29
C ASP A 128 6.19 4.46 2.18
N HIS A 129 6.33 4.29 3.50
CA HIS A 129 5.55 5.03 4.50
C HIS A 129 4.03 4.87 4.41
N VAL A 130 3.54 3.84 3.73
CA VAL A 130 2.10 3.55 3.61
C VAL A 130 1.57 2.99 4.94
N ILE A 131 0.34 3.37 5.27
CA ILE A 131 -0.40 2.79 6.40
C ILE A 131 -1.64 2.09 5.86
N LEU A 132 -1.71 0.78 6.07
CA LEU A 132 -2.91 -0.04 5.88
C LEU A 132 -3.47 -0.35 7.27
N ALA A 133 -4.50 0.38 7.68
CA ALA A 133 -5.08 0.19 9.00
C ALA A 133 -5.87 -1.13 9.10
N ALA A 134 -6.35 -1.44 10.29
CA ALA A 134 -6.95 -2.74 10.60
C ALA A 134 -8.08 -3.13 9.62
N CYS A 135 -8.05 -4.38 9.17
CA CYS A 135 -9.05 -4.94 8.26
C CYS A 135 -9.12 -4.24 6.87
N THR A 136 -8.10 -3.49 6.48
CA THR A 136 -7.99 -2.99 5.09
C THR A 136 -7.77 -4.16 4.14
N GLY A 137 -8.58 -4.25 3.08
CA GLY A 137 -8.45 -5.27 2.03
C GLY A 137 -8.07 -4.65 0.68
N LEU A 138 -6.92 -5.02 0.16
CA LEU A 138 -6.49 -4.68 -1.20
C LEU A 138 -6.72 -5.89 -2.10
N ALA A 139 -7.55 -5.76 -3.12
CA ALA A 139 -7.65 -6.77 -4.16
C ALA A 139 -6.41 -6.74 -5.08
N GLY A 140 -6.29 -7.73 -5.97
CA GLY A 140 -5.10 -7.86 -6.82
C GLY A 140 -4.77 -6.63 -7.67
N HIS A 141 -3.48 -6.46 -7.97
CA HIS A 141 -2.95 -5.41 -8.86
C HIS A 141 -3.18 -3.97 -8.38
N CYS A 142 -3.45 -3.74 -7.09
CA CYS A 142 -3.56 -2.39 -6.56
C CYS A 142 -2.18 -1.72 -6.44
N VAL A 143 -2.15 -0.41 -6.70
CA VAL A 143 -0.95 0.41 -6.46
C VAL A 143 -1.27 1.44 -5.39
N ILE A 144 -0.56 1.38 -4.27
CA ILE A 144 -0.67 2.33 -3.17
C ILE A 144 0.62 3.13 -3.15
N GLU A 145 0.56 4.40 -3.53
CA GLU A 145 1.74 5.24 -3.60
C GLU A 145 2.22 5.65 -2.20
N GLU A 146 3.45 6.13 -2.11
CA GLU A 146 4.10 6.49 -0.86
C GLU A 146 3.26 7.45 0.00
N TYR A 147 3.35 7.32 1.31
CA TYR A 147 2.63 8.13 2.31
C TYR A 147 1.10 8.05 2.26
N ALA A 148 0.52 7.19 1.42
CA ALA A 148 -0.93 6.99 1.42
C ALA A 148 -1.39 6.27 2.70
N ILE A 149 -2.61 6.60 3.14
CA ILE A 149 -3.24 6.00 4.32
C ILE A 149 -4.57 5.40 3.91
N CYS A 150 -4.75 4.11 4.12
CA CYS A 150 -6.05 3.46 4.12
C CYS A 150 -6.46 3.22 5.56
N GLU A 151 -7.52 3.91 6.02
CA GLU A 151 -8.05 3.71 7.36
C GLU A 151 -8.76 2.35 7.51
N GLY A 152 -9.22 2.03 8.72
CA GLY A 152 -9.77 0.71 9.03
C GLY A 152 -10.94 0.30 8.13
N GLN A 153 -11.00 -0.99 7.77
CA GLN A 153 -12.08 -1.59 6.98
C GLN A 153 -12.24 -1.02 5.55
N VAL A 154 -11.20 -0.39 5.01
CA VAL A 154 -11.19 0.05 3.61
C VAL A 154 -11.11 -1.14 2.68
N GLY A 155 -11.98 -1.19 1.66
CA GLY A 155 -11.91 -2.15 0.56
C GLY A 155 -11.46 -1.47 -0.74
N VAL A 156 -10.39 -1.96 -1.35
CA VAL A 156 -9.85 -1.41 -2.61
C VAL A 156 -10.03 -2.43 -3.72
N HIS A 157 -10.79 -2.05 -4.75
CA HIS A 157 -11.05 -2.90 -5.92
C HIS A 157 -9.77 -3.12 -6.74
N GLN A 158 -9.65 -4.28 -7.36
CA GLN A 158 -8.52 -4.65 -8.22
C GLN A 158 -8.17 -3.57 -9.26
N PHE A 159 -6.87 -3.40 -9.52
CA PHE A 159 -6.32 -2.42 -10.46
C PHE A 159 -6.53 -0.95 -10.06
N SER A 160 -7.04 -0.64 -8.88
CA SER A 160 -7.16 0.75 -8.42
C SER A 160 -5.83 1.26 -7.89
N ARG A 161 -5.62 2.57 -8.08
CA ARG A 161 -4.45 3.27 -7.56
C ARG A 161 -4.86 4.25 -6.46
N ILE A 162 -4.08 4.33 -5.39
CA ILE A 162 -4.22 5.36 -4.37
C ILE A 162 -2.98 6.23 -4.43
N GLY A 163 -3.16 7.49 -4.81
CA GLY A 163 -2.07 8.43 -5.03
C GLY A 163 -1.35 8.82 -3.74
N THR A 164 -0.14 9.34 -3.89
CA THR A 164 0.71 9.74 -2.78
C THR A 164 0.02 10.71 -1.82
N HIS A 165 0.28 10.56 -0.52
CA HIS A 165 -0.32 11.38 0.54
C HIS A 165 -1.86 11.42 0.57
N ALA A 166 -2.53 10.54 -0.19
CA ALA A 166 -3.98 10.42 -0.09
C ALA A 166 -4.38 9.72 1.20
N ILE A 167 -5.58 10.06 1.71
CA ILE A 167 -6.21 9.36 2.82
C ILE A 167 -7.57 8.83 2.39
N VAL A 168 -7.79 7.56 2.67
CA VAL A 168 -9.06 6.86 2.43
C VAL A 168 -9.68 6.60 3.79
N ALA A 169 -10.82 7.26 4.05
CA ALA A 169 -11.51 7.19 5.33
C ALA A 169 -12.06 5.77 5.61
N ALA A 170 -12.22 5.47 6.90
CA ALA A 170 -12.64 4.16 7.38
C ALA A 170 -13.94 3.65 6.72
N GLY A 171 -13.96 2.36 6.39
CA GLY A 171 -15.09 1.67 5.76
C GLY A 171 -15.33 2.04 4.30
N ALA A 172 -14.50 2.89 3.68
CA ALA A 172 -14.72 3.30 2.31
C ALA A 172 -14.49 2.17 1.30
N LYS A 173 -15.33 2.10 0.26
CA LYS A 173 -15.20 1.17 -0.87
C LYS A 173 -14.65 1.90 -2.09
N VAL A 174 -13.39 1.67 -2.39
CA VAL A 174 -12.65 2.30 -3.48
C VAL A 174 -12.75 1.45 -4.74
N ALA A 175 -13.45 1.94 -5.77
CA ALA A 175 -13.61 1.25 -7.06
C ALA A 175 -12.88 1.97 -8.22
N GLN A 176 -12.34 3.15 -7.99
CA GLN A 176 -11.62 3.99 -8.97
C GLN A 176 -10.35 4.54 -8.32
N ASP A 177 -9.47 5.13 -9.14
CA ASP A 177 -8.22 5.70 -8.66
C ASP A 177 -8.48 6.90 -7.72
N VAL A 178 -7.77 6.94 -6.60
CA VAL A 178 -7.83 8.04 -5.62
C VAL A 178 -6.73 9.04 -5.94
N PRO A 179 -7.07 10.32 -6.23
CA PRO A 179 -6.06 11.31 -6.59
C PRO A 179 -5.04 11.54 -5.48
N PRO A 180 -3.77 11.85 -5.80
CA PRO A 180 -2.78 12.25 -4.81
C PRO A 180 -3.25 13.43 -3.94
N TYR A 181 -2.76 13.50 -2.71
CA TYR A 181 -3.00 14.59 -1.75
C TYR A 181 -4.46 14.77 -1.33
N SER A 182 -5.34 13.87 -1.74
CA SER A 182 -6.78 13.99 -1.52
C SER A 182 -7.26 13.19 -0.30
N MET A 183 -8.45 13.51 0.15
CA MET A 183 -9.23 12.73 1.10
C MET A 183 -10.47 12.18 0.40
N VAL A 184 -10.73 10.88 0.56
CA VAL A 184 -11.95 10.23 0.08
C VAL A 184 -12.67 9.53 1.23
N ALA A 185 -13.99 9.50 1.17
CA ALA A 185 -14.85 8.84 2.14
C ALA A 185 -16.08 8.24 1.46
N GLY A 186 -16.77 7.31 2.13
CA GLY A 186 -18.03 6.73 1.67
C GLY A 186 -18.05 5.21 1.74
N THR A 187 -18.96 4.68 2.54
CA THR A 187 -19.06 3.24 2.85
C THR A 187 -19.70 2.42 1.73
N GLU A 188 -20.56 3.01 0.92
CA GLU A 188 -21.11 2.33 -0.27
C GLU A 188 -20.20 2.50 -1.48
N ARG A 189 -19.71 3.70 -1.70
CA ARG A 189 -18.75 4.06 -2.74
C ARG A 189 -17.93 5.27 -2.31
N ALA A 190 -16.61 5.16 -2.42
CA ALA A 190 -15.72 6.27 -2.11
C ALA A 190 -16.01 7.51 -2.98
N ARG A 191 -16.03 8.68 -2.35
CA ARG A 191 -16.22 9.99 -2.97
C ARG A 191 -15.12 10.92 -2.53
N LEU A 192 -14.73 11.82 -3.43
CA LEU A 192 -13.75 12.85 -3.13
C LEU A 192 -14.33 13.87 -2.15
N ALA A 193 -13.72 14.02 -0.98
CA ALA A 193 -14.10 14.98 0.05
C ALA A 193 -13.28 16.27 -0.02
N GLY A 194 -12.07 16.22 -0.55
CA GLY A 194 -11.18 17.38 -0.69
C GLY A 194 -9.71 17.03 -0.58
N VAL A 195 -8.92 17.96 -0.09
CA VAL A 195 -7.47 17.79 0.18
C VAL A 195 -7.25 17.16 1.54
N ASN A 196 -6.26 16.29 1.67
CA ASN A 196 -5.75 15.79 2.95
C ASN A 196 -4.91 16.86 3.68
N GLU A 197 -5.54 17.98 4.04
CA GLU A 197 -4.84 19.15 4.59
C GLU A 197 -4.05 18.85 5.85
N VAL A 198 -4.68 18.14 6.80
CA VAL A 198 -4.04 17.79 8.08
C VAL A 198 -2.83 16.86 7.86
N GLY A 199 -2.96 15.89 6.97
CA GLY A 199 -1.87 14.97 6.64
C GLY A 199 -0.69 15.70 6.00
N LEU A 200 -0.95 16.61 5.08
CA LEU A 200 0.06 17.41 4.40
C LEU A 200 0.79 18.36 5.38
N GLN A 201 0.04 19.04 6.26
CA GLN A 201 0.63 19.89 7.32
C GLN A 201 1.56 19.09 8.24
N ARG A 202 1.13 17.92 8.71
CA ARG A 202 1.95 17.03 9.56
C ARG A 202 3.22 16.54 8.87
N ARG A 203 3.22 16.48 7.53
CA ARG A 203 4.37 16.11 6.69
C ARG A 203 5.24 17.30 6.28
N GLY A 204 4.92 18.51 6.77
CA GLY A 204 5.73 19.70 6.55
C GLY A 204 5.56 20.38 5.20
N PHE A 205 4.44 20.10 4.49
CA PHE A 205 4.13 20.83 3.27
C PHE A 205 3.91 22.31 3.56
N LYS A 206 4.42 23.16 2.67
CA LYS A 206 4.26 24.62 2.82
C LYS A 206 2.79 25.02 2.68
N PRO A 207 2.33 26.05 3.44
CA PRO A 207 0.94 26.52 3.33
C PRO A 207 0.54 26.89 1.89
N GLU A 208 1.46 27.46 1.12
CA GLU A 208 1.25 27.89 -0.27
C GLU A 208 0.98 26.67 -1.18
N THR A 209 1.74 25.57 -1.00
CA THR A 209 1.53 24.32 -1.73
C THR A 209 0.17 23.70 -1.39
N ILE A 210 -0.21 23.71 -0.12
CA ILE A 210 -1.52 23.18 0.31
C ILE A 210 -2.65 24.05 -0.27
N ALA A 211 -2.49 25.38 -0.29
CA ALA A 211 -3.47 26.29 -0.90
C ALA A 211 -3.61 26.04 -2.41
N ALA A 212 -2.50 25.86 -3.12
CA ALA A 212 -2.49 25.52 -4.54
C ALA A 212 -3.20 24.19 -4.82
N LEU A 213 -2.92 23.14 -4.04
CA LEU A 213 -3.61 21.85 -4.13
C LEU A 213 -5.12 21.97 -3.86
N LYS A 214 -5.52 22.76 -2.87
CA LYS A 214 -6.94 23.04 -2.59
C LYS A 214 -7.63 23.68 -3.78
N SER A 215 -7.03 24.71 -4.37
CA SER A 215 -7.55 25.39 -5.54
C SER A 215 -7.62 24.46 -6.74
N ALA A 216 -6.54 23.70 -7.01
CA ALA A 216 -6.49 22.73 -8.09
C ALA A 216 -7.58 21.65 -7.97
N ILE A 217 -7.71 21.02 -6.81
CA ILE A 217 -8.75 19.99 -6.57
C ILE A 217 -10.15 20.60 -6.71
N ARG A 218 -10.37 21.82 -6.22
CA ARG A 218 -11.65 22.51 -6.38
C ARG A 218 -11.98 22.74 -7.85
N THR A 219 -11.03 23.19 -8.65
CA THR A 219 -11.22 23.44 -10.09
C THR A 219 -11.44 22.13 -10.85
N LEU A 220 -10.61 21.11 -10.60
CA LEU A 220 -10.68 19.84 -11.32
C LEU A 220 -11.93 19.00 -11.03
N PHE A 221 -12.46 19.04 -9.81
CA PHE A 221 -13.50 18.12 -9.38
C PHE A 221 -14.81 18.78 -8.96
N PHE A 222 -14.78 20.03 -8.55
CA PHE A 222 -15.96 20.72 -8.00
C PHE A 222 -16.45 21.90 -8.84
N SER A 223 -15.77 22.23 -9.95
CA SER A 223 -16.26 23.19 -10.93
C SER A 223 -17.26 22.55 -11.91
N LYS A 224 -17.91 23.36 -12.74
CA LYS A 224 -18.75 22.90 -13.86
C LYS A 224 -17.98 22.84 -15.18
N MET A 225 -16.68 23.08 -15.16
CA MET A 225 -15.82 23.08 -16.35
C MET A 225 -15.68 21.69 -16.96
N LEU A 226 -15.44 21.64 -18.26
CA LEU A 226 -14.95 20.42 -18.91
C LEU A 226 -13.57 20.09 -18.36
N ARG A 227 -13.24 18.80 -18.32
CA ARG A 227 -11.98 18.33 -17.73
C ARG A 227 -10.76 18.99 -18.35
N ASP A 228 -10.71 19.06 -19.68
CA ASP A 228 -9.54 19.61 -20.39
C ASP A 228 -9.36 21.12 -20.12
N ASP A 229 -10.44 21.86 -20.00
CA ASP A 229 -10.40 23.28 -19.65
C ASP A 229 -9.98 23.49 -18.20
N ALA A 230 -10.49 22.66 -17.27
CA ALA A 230 -10.07 22.67 -15.87
C ALA A 230 -8.57 22.35 -15.72
N VAL A 231 -8.06 21.36 -16.47
CA VAL A 231 -6.63 21.01 -16.49
C VAL A 231 -5.79 22.17 -17.03
N LYS A 232 -6.20 22.79 -18.15
CA LYS A 232 -5.49 23.96 -18.71
C LYS A 232 -5.45 25.12 -17.72
N GLN A 233 -6.56 25.42 -17.07
CA GLN A 233 -6.63 26.49 -16.07
C GLN A 233 -5.69 26.19 -14.91
N VAL A 234 -5.77 24.98 -14.33
CA VAL A 234 -4.95 24.57 -13.17
C VAL A 234 -3.46 24.63 -13.50
N LEU A 235 -3.06 24.14 -14.67
CA LEU A 235 -1.65 24.20 -15.08
C LEU A 235 -1.21 25.64 -15.43
N GLY A 236 -2.10 26.48 -15.95
CA GLY A 236 -1.79 27.89 -16.17
C GLY A 236 -1.56 28.67 -14.88
N GLU A 237 -2.31 28.36 -13.81
CA GLU A 237 -2.20 29.04 -12.52
C GLU A 237 -1.12 28.44 -11.61
N TYR A 238 -0.96 27.10 -11.62
CA TYR A 238 -0.14 26.36 -10.64
C TYR A 238 0.88 25.39 -11.28
N GLY A 239 1.16 25.51 -12.58
CA GLY A 239 2.07 24.59 -13.29
C GLY A 239 3.52 24.63 -12.83
N THR A 240 3.90 25.56 -11.95
CA THR A 240 5.21 25.62 -11.28
C THR A 240 5.24 24.86 -9.95
N VAL A 241 4.09 24.42 -9.45
CA VAL A 241 3.97 23.63 -8.19
C VAL A 241 4.01 22.15 -8.55
N ALA A 242 5.11 21.50 -8.20
CA ALA A 242 5.37 20.10 -8.59
C ALA A 242 4.24 19.14 -8.15
N GLU A 243 3.65 19.36 -6.98
CA GLU A 243 2.56 18.56 -6.44
C GLU A 243 1.28 18.72 -7.27
N VAL A 244 1.01 19.90 -7.79
CA VAL A 244 -0.14 20.13 -8.68
C VAL A 244 0.08 19.46 -10.03
N VAL A 245 1.29 19.54 -10.57
CA VAL A 245 1.65 18.82 -11.81
C VAL A 245 1.47 17.32 -11.61
N ARG A 246 1.98 16.75 -10.51
CA ARG A 246 1.81 15.32 -10.18
C ARG A 246 0.34 14.93 -10.06
N LEU A 247 -0.49 15.78 -9.44
CA LEU A 247 -1.95 15.56 -9.35
C LEU A 247 -2.58 15.46 -10.74
N VAL A 248 -2.26 16.41 -11.62
CA VAL A 248 -2.78 16.44 -13.01
C VAL A 248 -2.31 15.21 -13.80
N ASP A 249 -1.02 14.87 -13.72
CA ASP A 249 -0.45 13.70 -14.39
C ASP A 249 -1.10 12.40 -13.92
N PHE A 250 -1.33 12.25 -12.62
CA PHE A 250 -2.02 11.10 -12.08
C PHE A 250 -3.43 10.95 -12.67
N ILE A 251 -4.17 12.05 -12.74
CA ILE A 251 -5.53 12.09 -13.30
C ILE A 251 -5.53 11.73 -14.78
N ASN A 252 -4.59 12.27 -15.56
CA ASN A 252 -4.50 12.03 -16.99
C ASN A 252 -4.10 10.60 -17.33
N ASN A 253 -3.28 9.97 -16.49
CA ASN A 253 -2.80 8.59 -16.66
C ASN A 253 -3.70 7.54 -16.00
N SER A 254 -4.85 7.92 -15.42
CA SER A 254 -5.77 6.98 -14.79
C SER A 254 -6.49 6.15 -15.84
N LYS A 255 -6.35 4.81 -15.75
CA LYS A 255 -7.04 3.86 -16.63
C LYS A 255 -8.44 3.48 -16.13
N ARG A 256 -8.66 3.56 -14.80
CA ARG A 256 -9.95 3.21 -14.18
C ARG A 256 -10.87 4.42 -14.00
N GLY A 257 -10.41 5.61 -14.34
CA GLY A 257 -11.02 6.86 -13.94
C GLY A 257 -10.74 7.16 -12.47
N VAL A 258 -10.87 8.42 -12.10
CA VAL A 258 -10.63 8.89 -10.73
C VAL A 258 -11.91 9.06 -9.94
N VAL A 259 -11.82 8.85 -8.63
CA VAL A 259 -12.93 9.13 -7.71
C VAL A 259 -13.32 10.60 -7.83
N GLY A 260 -14.57 10.85 -8.16
CA GLY A 260 -15.16 12.18 -8.24
C GLY A 260 -15.97 12.52 -7.00
N ARG A 261 -16.59 13.73 -7.03
CA ARG A 261 -17.59 14.14 -6.05
C ARG A 261 -18.88 13.34 -6.20
N GLU A 262 -19.72 13.39 -5.19
CA GLU A 262 -21.12 12.99 -5.32
C GLU A 262 -21.80 13.91 -6.35
N ARG A 263 -22.54 13.32 -7.30
CA ARG A 263 -23.41 14.10 -8.17
C ARG A 263 -24.76 14.16 -7.47
N GLU A 264 -25.21 15.38 -7.18
CA GLU A 264 -26.58 15.63 -6.72
C GLU A 264 -27.58 15.20 -7.79
#